data_2117546ab0e62aa86e0d15dd1ea1fb28
#
_entry.id   2117546ab0e62aa86e0d15dd1ea1fb28
#
_cell.length_a   1.000
_cell.length_b   1.000
_cell.length_c   1.000
_cell.angle_alpha   90.00
_cell.angle_beta   90.00
_cell.angle_gamma   90.00
#
_symmetry.space_group_name_H-M   'P 1'
#
loop_
_entity.id
_entity.type
_entity.pdbx_description
1 polymer ?
#
loop_
_entity_poly.entity_id
_entity_poly.type
_entity_poly.pdbx_seq_one_letter_code
_entity_poly.pdbx_strand_id
1 'polypeptide(L)'
;KRNLPNSELDDLEELIDQYRVELYTNAYIQSVVNTSLDTIVSTVEIDSFLQTNQGVFELNAPLYKARFIHLPPDNVDQNEIQRSFQRFNKEDRYFLDSLSFQYYNYLLADSIWLNKRDLMSEVSFLDRENPDKYLKKSQFFRVEDSLGVYLFYIDELLEKGKTAPRVMLESTIKNIIRNQRKLKFTKQFEKDIV
;
A
#
# COMPACT_ATOMS: atom_id res chain seq x y z
N LYS A 1 -10.57 43.43 -35.48
CA LYS A 1 -10.38 43.29 -34.00
C LYS A 1 -11.69 43.76 -33.37
N ARG A 2 -12.44 42.82 -32.74
CA ARG A 2 -13.56 43.18 -31.86
C ARG A 2 -12.93 43.73 -30.58
N ASN A 3 -13.05 45.00 -30.32
CA ASN A 3 -12.70 45.60 -29.04
C ASN A 3 -13.85 45.23 -28.07
N LEU A 4 -13.52 44.71 -26.90
CA LEU A 4 -14.48 44.52 -25.83
C LEU A 4 -15.00 45.91 -25.37
N PRO A 5 -16.26 46.00 -24.91
CA PRO A 5 -16.76 47.23 -24.27
C PRO A 5 -15.90 47.58 -23.04
N ASN A 6 -15.74 48.88 -22.74
CA ASN A 6 -14.90 49.33 -21.63
C ASN A 6 -15.38 48.70 -20.28
N SER A 7 -16.68 48.56 -20.06
CA SER A 7 -17.22 47.91 -18.87
C SER A 7 -16.77 46.45 -18.72
N GLU A 8 -16.68 45.69 -19.83
CA GLU A 8 -16.18 44.33 -19.79
C GLU A 8 -14.67 44.26 -19.54
N LEU A 9 -13.92 45.28 -19.94
CA LEU A 9 -12.49 45.40 -19.64
C LEU A 9 -12.26 45.74 -18.18
N ASP A 10 -13.05 46.62 -17.61
CA ASP A 10 -13.00 46.98 -16.17
C ASP A 10 -13.34 45.78 -15.30
N ASP A 11 -14.38 45.05 -15.66
CA ASP A 11 -14.76 43.78 -14.94
C ASP A 11 -13.65 42.71 -15.00
N LEU A 12 -12.97 42.61 -16.15
CA LEU A 12 -11.85 41.67 -16.31
C LEU A 12 -10.61 42.12 -15.52
N GLU A 13 -10.33 43.42 -15.45
CA GLU A 13 -9.21 43.95 -14.65
C GLU A 13 -9.46 43.73 -13.17
N GLU A 14 -10.68 43.97 -12.67
CA GLU A 14 -11.06 43.65 -11.29
C GLU A 14 -10.90 42.16 -10.98
N LEU A 15 -11.35 41.27 -11.87
CA LEU A 15 -11.20 39.83 -11.74
C LEU A 15 -9.74 39.41 -11.70
N ILE A 16 -8.89 40.01 -12.56
CA ILE A 16 -7.44 39.73 -12.59
C ILE A 16 -6.80 40.15 -11.26
N ASP A 17 -7.16 41.29 -10.72
CA ASP A 17 -6.61 41.78 -9.46
C ASP A 17 -7.05 40.93 -8.28
N GLN A 18 -8.31 40.52 -8.25
CA GLN A 18 -8.81 39.56 -7.25
C GLN A 18 -8.03 38.21 -7.33
N TYR A 19 -7.84 37.67 -8.53
CA TYR A 19 -7.09 36.45 -8.77
C TYR A 19 -5.61 36.57 -8.36
N ARG A 20 -5.01 37.73 -8.63
CA ARG A 20 -3.63 38.04 -8.23
C ARG A 20 -3.49 38.02 -6.70
N VAL A 21 -4.38 38.70 -5.99
CA VAL A 21 -4.40 38.72 -4.53
C VAL A 21 -4.57 37.33 -3.98
N GLU A 22 -5.51 36.55 -4.51
CA GLU A 22 -5.75 35.16 -4.09
C GLU A 22 -4.53 34.26 -4.29
N LEU A 23 -3.86 34.36 -5.45
CA LEU A 23 -2.65 33.59 -5.75
C LEU A 23 -1.50 33.93 -4.78
N TYR A 24 -1.27 35.22 -4.52
CA TYR A 24 -0.21 35.61 -3.57
C TYR A 24 -0.55 35.19 -2.15
N THR A 25 -1.79 35.35 -1.72
CA THR A 25 -2.26 34.90 -0.40
C THR A 25 -2.06 33.39 -0.24
N ASN A 26 -2.50 32.60 -1.23
CA ASN A 26 -2.33 31.16 -1.22
C ASN A 26 -0.85 30.75 -1.21
N ALA A 27 -0.01 31.40 -2.03
CA ALA A 27 1.43 31.13 -2.04
C ALA A 27 2.10 31.45 -0.71
N TYR A 28 1.71 32.57 -0.07
CA TYR A 28 2.21 32.97 1.24
C TYR A 28 1.78 31.97 2.33
N ILE A 29 0.49 31.61 2.39
CA ILE A 29 -0.02 30.61 3.32
C ILE A 29 0.72 29.28 3.15
N GLN A 30 0.91 28.79 1.91
CA GLN A 30 1.66 27.57 1.65
C GLN A 30 3.11 27.66 2.14
N SER A 31 3.77 28.81 1.94
CA SER A 31 5.14 29.01 2.41
C SER A 31 5.22 28.96 3.93
N VAL A 32 4.31 29.63 4.64
CA VAL A 32 4.25 29.63 6.11
C VAL A 32 3.93 28.23 6.63
N VAL A 33 2.97 27.54 6.04
CA VAL A 33 2.63 26.14 6.38
C VAL A 33 3.86 25.23 6.24
N ASN A 34 4.58 25.33 5.12
CA ASN A 34 5.72 24.45 4.85
C ASN A 34 6.91 24.70 5.81
N THR A 35 7.04 25.90 6.34
CA THR A 35 8.13 26.26 7.28
C THR A 35 7.77 26.04 8.74
N SER A 36 6.50 26.17 9.11
CA SER A 36 6.04 26.18 10.50
C SER A 36 5.32 24.91 10.94
N LEU A 37 4.87 24.08 9.98
CA LEU A 37 4.11 22.89 10.30
C LEU A 37 5.03 21.76 10.77
N ASP A 38 4.77 21.20 11.96
CA ASP A 38 5.38 19.93 12.36
C ASP A 38 4.87 18.79 11.47
N THR A 39 5.76 18.25 10.64
CA THR A 39 5.50 17.14 9.70
C THR A 39 5.83 15.78 10.31
N ILE A 40 6.45 15.72 11.50
CA ILE A 40 6.78 14.48 12.17
C ILE A 40 5.53 13.91 12.81
N VAL A 41 5.19 12.68 12.43
CA VAL A 41 4.08 11.93 13.04
C VAL A 41 4.66 10.75 13.80
N SER A 42 4.47 10.75 15.11
CA SER A 42 4.98 9.70 16.00
C SER A 42 4.17 8.40 15.88
N THR A 43 4.77 7.31 16.33
CA THR A 43 4.09 6.00 16.41
C THR A 43 2.88 6.03 17.33
N VAL A 44 2.96 6.79 18.43
CA VAL A 44 1.87 6.95 19.40
C VAL A 44 0.66 7.65 18.76
N GLU A 45 0.89 8.67 17.93
CA GLU A 45 -0.19 9.35 17.22
C GLU A 45 -0.87 8.43 16.20
N ILE A 46 -0.07 7.61 15.48
CA ILE A 46 -0.61 6.62 14.54
C ILE A 46 -1.50 5.62 15.29
N ASP A 47 -1.04 5.10 16.43
CA ASP A 47 -1.78 4.11 17.21
C ASP A 47 -3.07 4.70 17.79
N SER A 48 -3.01 5.93 18.32
CA SER A 48 -4.17 6.66 18.80
C SER A 48 -5.19 6.92 17.69
N PHE A 49 -4.71 7.33 16.51
CA PHE A 49 -5.55 7.56 15.35
C PHE A 49 -6.27 6.28 14.89
N LEU A 50 -5.55 5.15 14.85
CA LEU A 50 -6.11 3.84 14.53
C LEU A 50 -7.18 3.41 15.52
N GLN A 51 -6.92 3.55 16.82
CA GLN A 51 -7.87 3.18 17.87
C GLN A 51 -9.18 3.99 17.77
N THR A 52 -9.06 5.29 17.48
CA THR A 52 -10.22 6.17 17.38
C THR A 52 -11.02 5.97 16.10
N ASN A 53 -10.39 5.45 15.03
CA ASN A 53 -10.98 5.36 13.70
C ASN A 53 -11.02 3.92 13.14
N GLN A 54 -11.14 2.89 13.98
CA GLN A 54 -11.06 1.48 13.59
C GLN A 54 -11.99 1.12 12.42
N GLY A 55 -13.24 1.59 12.46
CA GLY A 55 -14.24 1.30 11.43
C GLY A 55 -13.93 1.89 10.06
N VAL A 56 -13.04 2.90 9.98
CA VAL A 56 -12.64 3.51 8.69
C VAL A 56 -11.65 2.62 7.93
N PHE A 57 -10.92 1.77 8.64
CA PHE A 57 -9.84 0.95 8.11
C PHE A 57 -10.19 -0.54 7.99
N GLU A 58 -11.47 -0.84 7.93
CA GLU A 58 -11.93 -2.21 7.69
C GLU A 58 -11.66 -2.65 6.26
N LEU A 59 -11.23 -3.89 6.13
CA LEU A 59 -10.95 -4.51 4.84
C LEU A 59 -12.23 -4.76 4.04
N ASN A 60 -12.26 -4.29 2.81
CA ASN A 60 -13.34 -4.58 1.86
C ASN A 60 -13.23 -5.98 1.24
N ALA A 61 -12.04 -6.58 1.27
CA ALA A 61 -11.71 -7.90 0.76
C ALA A 61 -10.64 -8.55 1.64
N PRO A 62 -10.51 -9.88 1.64
CA PRO A 62 -9.48 -10.56 2.41
C PRO A 62 -8.08 -10.21 1.93
N LEU A 63 -7.12 -10.24 2.88
CA LEU A 63 -5.68 -10.11 2.64
C LEU A 63 -4.97 -11.39 3.06
N TYR A 64 -3.90 -11.70 2.37
CA TYR A 64 -3.12 -12.91 2.53
C TYR A 64 -1.65 -12.57 2.73
N LYS A 65 -1.01 -13.21 3.71
CA LYS A 65 0.44 -13.40 3.70
C LYS A 65 0.71 -14.77 3.12
N ALA A 66 1.36 -14.79 1.99
CA ALA A 66 1.65 -16.01 1.26
C ALA A 66 3.14 -16.10 0.98
N ARG A 67 3.64 -17.33 0.92
CA ARG A 67 4.94 -17.62 0.32
C ARG A 67 4.75 -18.61 -0.82
N PHE A 68 5.56 -18.47 -1.85
CA PHE A 68 5.57 -19.38 -2.97
C PHE A 68 6.94 -19.47 -3.63
N ILE A 69 7.18 -20.58 -4.31
CA ILE A 69 8.31 -20.78 -5.23
C ILE A 69 7.76 -21.44 -6.50
N HIS A 70 8.17 -20.93 -7.65
CA HIS A 70 7.93 -21.56 -8.94
C HIS A 70 9.26 -22.10 -9.48
N LEU A 71 9.36 -23.42 -9.58
CA LEU A 71 10.56 -24.14 -9.99
C LEU A 71 10.46 -24.64 -11.43
N PRO A 72 11.60 -24.71 -12.17
CA PRO A 72 11.68 -25.49 -13.39
C PRO A 72 11.27 -26.96 -13.15
N PRO A 73 10.66 -27.63 -14.14
CA PRO A 73 10.23 -29.02 -13.99
C PRO A 73 11.39 -30.01 -13.81
N ASP A 74 12.56 -29.65 -14.28
CA ASP A 74 13.79 -30.46 -14.23
C ASP A 74 14.78 -30.04 -13.14
N ASN A 75 14.34 -29.18 -12.19
CA ASN A 75 15.20 -28.76 -11.09
C ASN A 75 15.62 -29.95 -10.23
N VAL A 76 16.93 -30.12 -10.02
CA VAL A 76 17.50 -31.30 -9.31
C VAL A 76 17.30 -31.22 -7.81
N ASP A 77 17.10 -30.05 -7.24
CA ASP A 77 17.01 -29.81 -5.81
C ASP A 77 15.54 -29.75 -5.30
N GLN A 78 14.55 -30.08 -6.14
CA GLN A 78 13.11 -29.95 -5.84
C GLN A 78 12.72 -30.51 -4.48
N ASN A 79 13.24 -31.72 -4.12
CA ASN A 79 12.87 -32.39 -2.88
C ASN A 79 13.41 -31.66 -1.65
N GLU A 80 14.63 -31.14 -1.73
CA GLU A 80 15.25 -30.40 -0.63
C GLU A 80 14.61 -29.02 -0.49
N ILE A 81 14.38 -28.32 -1.59
CA ILE A 81 13.64 -27.07 -1.64
C ILE A 81 12.26 -27.23 -1.03
N GLN A 82 11.52 -28.28 -1.39
CA GLN A 82 10.18 -28.53 -0.84
C GLN A 82 10.23 -28.76 0.67
N ARG A 83 11.16 -29.56 1.19
CA ARG A 83 11.31 -29.80 2.62
C ARG A 83 11.62 -28.53 3.39
N SER A 84 12.57 -27.73 2.89
CA SER A 84 12.95 -26.45 3.48
C SER A 84 11.81 -25.44 3.41
N PHE A 85 11.07 -25.40 2.29
CA PHE A 85 9.88 -24.55 2.15
C PHE A 85 8.78 -24.90 3.15
N GLN A 86 8.58 -26.19 3.44
CA GLN A 86 7.58 -26.63 4.43
C GLN A 86 7.99 -26.29 5.86
N ARG A 87 9.25 -26.55 6.26
CA ARG A 87 9.75 -26.24 7.61
C ARG A 87 9.88 -24.74 7.84
N PHE A 88 10.47 -24.02 6.89
CA PHE A 88 10.62 -22.59 6.82
C PHE A 88 11.21 -21.92 8.07
N ASN A 89 12.15 -22.59 8.74
CA ASN A 89 12.92 -22.03 9.84
C ASN A 89 13.99 -21.07 9.31
N LYS A 90 14.83 -20.50 10.17
CA LYS A 90 15.82 -19.50 9.78
C LYS A 90 16.86 -20.06 8.79
N GLU A 91 17.35 -21.26 9.06
CA GLU A 91 18.31 -21.95 8.19
C GLU A 91 17.70 -22.29 6.84
N ASP A 92 16.46 -22.78 6.84
CA ASP A 92 15.72 -23.08 5.62
C ASP A 92 15.50 -21.84 4.75
N ARG A 93 15.22 -20.68 5.35
CA ARG A 93 15.09 -19.41 4.60
C ARG A 93 16.40 -19.02 3.91
N TYR A 94 17.53 -19.10 4.63
CA TYR A 94 18.84 -18.84 4.02
C TYR A 94 19.16 -19.84 2.89
N PHE A 95 18.83 -21.09 3.08
CA PHE A 95 18.98 -22.10 2.04
C PHE A 95 18.14 -21.77 0.81
N LEU A 96 16.84 -21.49 0.99
CA LEU A 96 15.93 -21.14 -0.10
C LEU A 96 16.37 -19.85 -0.82
N ASP A 97 16.79 -18.83 -0.09
CA ASP A 97 17.29 -17.59 -0.67
C ASP A 97 18.58 -17.83 -1.48
N SER A 98 19.48 -18.70 -1.01
CA SER A 98 20.72 -19.04 -1.72
C SER A 98 20.49 -19.71 -3.06
N LEU A 99 19.36 -20.41 -3.23
CA LEU A 99 18.96 -21.09 -4.46
C LEU A 99 18.00 -20.26 -5.34
N SER A 100 17.71 -19.02 -4.96
CA SER A 100 16.72 -18.19 -5.64
C SER A 100 16.99 -17.98 -7.13
N PHE A 101 18.25 -18.04 -7.57
CA PHE A 101 18.65 -17.96 -8.98
C PHE A 101 18.16 -19.13 -9.85
N GLN A 102 17.74 -20.25 -9.21
CA GLN A 102 17.17 -21.41 -9.88
C GLN A 102 15.65 -21.31 -10.08
N TYR A 103 14.99 -20.32 -9.48
CA TYR A 103 13.53 -20.18 -9.51
C TYR A 103 13.08 -19.32 -10.68
N TYR A 104 11.95 -19.65 -11.26
CA TYR A 104 11.30 -18.78 -12.25
C TYR A 104 10.66 -17.56 -11.58
N ASN A 105 10.04 -17.77 -10.44
CA ASN A 105 9.47 -16.71 -9.60
C ASN A 105 9.36 -17.19 -8.16
N TYR A 106 9.41 -16.27 -7.20
CA TYR A 106 9.26 -16.63 -5.79
C TYR A 106 8.88 -15.42 -4.93
N LEU A 107 8.26 -15.72 -3.80
CA LEU A 107 8.03 -14.79 -2.69
C LEU A 107 8.28 -15.57 -1.39
N LEU A 108 9.32 -15.19 -0.65
CA LEU A 108 9.70 -15.80 0.64
C LEU A 108 9.59 -14.81 1.81
N ALA A 109 9.07 -13.60 1.53
CA ALA A 109 8.87 -12.58 2.56
C ALA A 109 7.58 -12.85 3.35
N ASP A 110 7.70 -12.96 4.67
CA ASP A 110 6.60 -13.18 5.61
C ASP A 110 5.92 -11.88 6.09
N SER A 111 6.35 -10.74 5.59
CA SER A 111 5.86 -9.41 6.00
C SER A 111 4.90 -8.75 5.03
N ILE A 112 4.75 -9.30 3.82
CA ILE A 112 3.99 -8.69 2.74
C ILE A 112 2.55 -9.19 2.74
N TRP A 113 1.59 -8.26 2.82
CA TRP A 113 0.18 -8.54 2.65
C TRP A 113 -0.23 -8.32 1.19
N LEU A 114 -0.86 -9.32 0.59
CA LEU A 114 -1.33 -9.32 -0.79
C LEU A 114 -2.85 -9.48 -0.82
N ASN A 115 -3.51 -8.80 -1.74
CA ASN A 115 -4.90 -9.11 -2.07
C ASN A 115 -4.96 -10.30 -3.05
N LYS A 116 -6.18 -10.82 -3.29
CA LYS A 116 -6.38 -11.97 -4.17
C LYS A 116 -5.87 -11.72 -5.59
N ARG A 117 -6.06 -10.50 -6.12
CA ARG A 117 -5.62 -10.15 -7.49
C ARG A 117 -4.10 -10.16 -7.60
N ASP A 118 -3.40 -9.56 -6.62
CA ASP A 118 -1.95 -9.52 -6.60
C ASP A 118 -1.37 -10.93 -6.50
N LEU A 119 -1.95 -11.80 -5.65
CA LEU A 119 -1.55 -13.21 -5.58
C LEU A 119 -1.75 -13.94 -6.91
N MET A 120 -2.85 -13.73 -7.59
CA MET A 120 -3.12 -14.36 -8.89
C MET A 120 -2.18 -13.88 -9.98
N SER A 121 -1.75 -12.60 -9.93
CA SER A 121 -0.76 -12.08 -10.89
C SER A 121 0.64 -12.65 -10.68
N GLU A 122 1.00 -12.93 -9.41
CA GLU A 122 2.32 -13.48 -9.07
C GLU A 122 2.38 -15.01 -9.22
N VAL A 123 1.28 -15.69 -8.94
CA VAL A 123 1.22 -17.16 -8.87
C VAL A 123 0.31 -17.68 -9.99
N SER A 124 0.89 -17.93 -11.14
CA SER A 124 0.18 -18.19 -12.39
C SER A 124 -0.79 -19.39 -12.38
N PHE A 125 -0.57 -20.42 -11.53
CA PHE A 125 -1.52 -21.53 -11.44
C PHE A 125 -2.84 -21.13 -10.76
N LEU A 126 -2.84 -20.11 -9.90
CA LEU A 126 -4.06 -19.62 -9.24
C LEU A 126 -5.04 -18.99 -10.22
N ASP A 127 -4.55 -18.44 -11.33
CA ASP A 127 -5.38 -17.83 -12.36
C ASP A 127 -6.10 -18.89 -13.24
N ARG A 128 -5.53 -20.10 -13.34
CA ARG A 128 -6.02 -21.19 -14.20
C ARG A 128 -7.02 -22.11 -13.51
N GLU A 129 -6.98 -22.17 -12.18
CA GLU A 129 -7.87 -23.00 -11.38
C GLU A 129 -8.75 -22.13 -10.47
N ASN A 130 -9.68 -22.77 -9.74
CA ASN A 130 -10.43 -22.06 -8.70
C ASN A 130 -9.48 -21.67 -7.56
N PRO A 131 -9.10 -20.37 -7.42
CA PRO A 131 -8.12 -19.96 -6.42
C PRO A 131 -8.59 -20.20 -4.99
N ASP A 132 -9.89 -20.21 -4.71
CA ASP A 132 -10.44 -20.38 -3.36
C ASP A 132 -10.12 -21.76 -2.76
N LYS A 133 -9.76 -22.73 -3.59
CA LYS A 133 -9.25 -24.04 -3.15
C LYS A 133 -7.91 -23.89 -2.40
N TYR A 134 -7.07 -22.95 -2.85
CA TYR A 134 -5.69 -22.78 -2.39
C TYR A 134 -5.54 -21.66 -1.35
N LEU A 135 -6.47 -20.70 -1.31
CA LEU A 135 -6.42 -19.53 -0.44
C LEU A 135 -6.90 -19.83 0.98
N LYS A 136 -6.40 -20.93 1.57
CA LYS A 136 -6.73 -21.38 2.93
C LYS A 136 -5.51 -21.29 3.84
N LYS A 137 -5.70 -20.69 5.02
CA LYS A 137 -4.64 -20.50 6.00
C LYS A 137 -4.00 -21.85 6.42
N SER A 138 -2.69 -21.83 6.56
CA SER A 138 -1.87 -22.93 7.10
C SER A 138 -1.95 -24.22 6.28
N GLN A 139 -2.15 -24.10 4.97
CA GLN A 139 -2.19 -25.25 4.08
C GLN A 139 -1.07 -25.16 3.04
N PHE A 140 -0.26 -26.22 2.95
CA PHE A 140 0.76 -26.38 1.94
C PHE A 140 0.17 -27.01 0.68
N PHE A 141 0.55 -26.47 -0.47
CA PHE A 141 0.22 -27.01 -1.77
C PHE A 141 1.47 -27.19 -2.62
N ARG A 142 1.56 -28.34 -3.29
CA ARG A 142 2.46 -28.58 -4.40
C ARG A 142 1.60 -28.81 -5.64
N VAL A 143 1.75 -27.97 -6.63
CA VAL A 143 1.08 -28.06 -7.91
C VAL A 143 2.15 -28.24 -8.98
N GLU A 144 1.91 -29.12 -9.94
CA GLU A 144 2.82 -29.39 -11.03
C GLU A 144 2.07 -29.35 -12.35
N ASP A 145 2.58 -28.59 -13.29
CA ASP A 145 2.04 -28.47 -14.62
C ASP A 145 3.18 -28.43 -15.69
N SER A 146 2.83 -28.20 -16.94
CA SER A 146 3.79 -28.08 -18.04
C SER A 146 4.78 -26.91 -17.91
N LEU A 147 4.53 -25.95 -17.03
CA LEU A 147 5.37 -24.78 -16.80
C LEU A 147 6.31 -24.96 -15.60
N GLY A 148 6.10 -25.99 -14.78
CA GLY A 148 6.98 -26.28 -13.64
C GLY A 148 6.27 -26.75 -12.40
N VAL A 149 6.96 -26.65 -11.27
CA VAL A 149 6.49 -27.04 -9.94
C VAL A 149 6.28 -25.78 -9.11
N TYR A 150 5.09 -25.66 -8.55
CA TYR A 150 4.71 -24.58 -7.64
C TYR A 150 4.62 -25.11 -6.22
N LEU A 151 5.34 -24.50 -5.30
CA LEU A 151 5.21 -24.66 -3.87
C LEU A 151 4.49 -23.43 -3.35
N PHE A 152 3.37 -23.61 -2.64
CA PHE A 152 2.52 -22.51 -2.21
C PHE A 152 2.03 -22.74 -0.77
N TYR A 153 2.01 -21.66 0.03
CA TYR A 153 1.54 -21.68 1.40
C TYR A 153 0.98 -20.32 1.82
N ILE A 154 -0.16 -20.34 2.54
CA ILE A 154 -0.73 -19.16 3.18
C ILE A 154 -0.34 -19.14 4.65
N ASP A 155 0.51 -18.21 5.03
CA ASP A 155 0.95 -18.05 6.43
C ASP A 155 -0.14 -17.41 7.29
N GLU A 156 -0.73 -16.31 6.79
CA GLU A 156 -1.79 -15.59 7.47
C GLU A 156 -2.91 -15.20 6.51
N LEU A 157 -4.13 -15.17 7.04
CA LEU A 157 -5.33 -14.69 6.35
C LEU A 157 -6.04 -13.68 7.24
N LEU A 158 -6.29 -12.49 6.72
CA LEU A 158 -7.19 -11.51 7.29
C LEU A 158 -8.47 -11.45 6.46
N GLU A 159 -9.57 -11.75 7.11
CA GLU A 159 -10.89 -11.75 6.48
C GLU A 159 -11.40 -10.32 6.23
N LYS A 160 -12.32 -10.20 5.28
CA LYS A 160 -13.12 -8.97 5.08
C LYS A 160 -13.76 -8.52 6.39
N GLY A 161 -13.83 -7.21 6.65
CA GLY A 161 -14.39 -6.61 7.85
C GLY A 161 -13.42 -6.56 9.04
N LYS A 162 -12.21 -7.11 8.93
CA LYS A 162 -11.14 -6.90 9.91
C LYS A 162 -10.39 -5.62 9.62
N THR A 163 -9.82 -4.99 10.64
CA THR A 163 -8.96 -3.82 10.46
C THR A 163 -7.72 -4.19 9.66
N ALA A 164 -7.38 -3.38 8.67
CA ALA A 164 -6.17 -3.59 7.87
C ALA A 164 -4.90 -3.53 8.75
N PRO A 165 -3.85 -4.29 8.41
CA PRO A 165 -2.61 -4.29 9.16
C PRO A 165 -1.98 -2.90 9.24
N ARG A 166 -1.47 -2.54 10.42
CA ARG A 166 -0.84 -1.23 10.66
C ARG A 166 0.22 -0.88 9.60
N VAL A 167 1.04 -1.86 9.21
CA VAL A 167 2.10 -1.66 8.22
C VAL A 167 1.58 -1.13 6.89
N MET A 168 0.37 -1.51 6.49
CA MET A 168 -0.27 -1.01 5.27
C MET A 168 -0.89 0.37 5.45
N LEU A 169 -1.29 0.73 6.66
CA LEU A 169 -2.00 1.96 6.98
C LEU A 169 -1.07 3.11 7.37
N GLU A 170 0.17 2.81 7.77
CA GLU A 170 1.06 3.79 8.39
C GLU A 170 1.30 5.02 7.52
N SER A 171 1.59 4.84 6.24
CA SER A 171 1.80 5.95 5.30
C SER A 171 0.53 6.77 5.09
N THR A 172 -0.61 6.09 4.95
CA THR A 172 -1.92 6.75 4.78
C THR A 172 -2.29 7.56 6.02
N ILE A 173 -2.14 6.99 7.21
CA ILE A 173 -2.44 7.67 8.48
C ILE A 173 -1.53 8.87 8.68
N LYS A 174 -0.21 8.73 8.41
CA LYS A 174 0.72 9.87 8.45
C LYS A 174 0.26 11.01 7.55
N ASN A 175 -0.18 10.70 6.35
CA ASN A 175 -0.68 11.71 5.41
C ASN A 175 -1.99 12.36 5.91
N ILE A 176 -2.92 11.58 6.47
CA ILE A 176 -4.16 12.11 7.04
C ILE A 176 -3.85 13.07 8.20
N ILE A 177 -3.00 12.66 9.14
CA ILE A 177 -2.62 13.50 10.30
C ILE A 177 -1.95 14.79 9.84
N ARG A 178 -1.01 14.71 8.89
CA ARG A 178 -0.36 15.90 8.30
C ARG A 178 -1.36 16.83 7.64
N ASN A 179 -2.30 16.30 6.88
CA ASN A 179 -3.34 17.09 6.23
C ASN A 179 -4.28 17.74 7.26
N GLN A 180 -4.65 17.04 8.33
CA GLN A 180 -5.43 17.60 9.42
C GLN A 180 -4.70 18.75 10.14
N ARG A 181 -3.39 18.56 10.42
CA ARG A 181 -2.54 19.63 10.97
C ARG A 181 -2.49 20.84 10.05
N LYS A 182 -2.29 20.60 8.74
CA LYS A 182 -2.26 21.65 7.73
C LYS A 182 -3.57 22.44 7.70
N LEU A 183 -4.71 21.76 7.65
CA LEU A 183 -6.02 22.41 7.63
C LEU A 183 -6.28 23.21 8.93
N LYS A 184 -5.91 22.66 10.08
CA LYS A 184 -6.04 23.35 11.36
C LYS A 184 -5.16 24.60 11.42
N PHE A 185 -3.93 24.48 10.99
CA PHE A 185 -2.98 25.59 10.95
C PHE A 185 -3.47 26.71 10.00
N THR A 186 -3.88 26.36 8.77
CA THR A 186 -4.41 27.33 7.81
C THR A 186 -5.62 28.08 8.37
N LYS A 187 -6.59 27.37 8.95
CA LYS A 187 -7.78 27.99 9.56
C LYS A 187 -7.45 28.91 10.74
N GLN A 188 -6.43 28.55 11.53
CA GLN A 188 -6.00 29.42 12.63
C GLN A 188 -5.29 30.65 12.09
N PHE A 189 -4.39 30.45 11.12
CA PHE A 189 -3.64 31.53 10.49
C PHE A 189 -4.55 32.56 9.80
N GLU A 190 -5.59 32.09 9.09
CA GLU A 190 -6.61 32.95 8.49
C GLU A 190 -7.36 33.78 9.52
N LYS A 191 -7.66 33.23 10.69
CA LYS A 191 -8.33 33.96 11.78
C LYS A 191 -7.43 35.01 12.45
N ASP A 192 -6.13 34.75 12.50
CA ASP A 192 -5.16 35.63 13.16
C ASP A 192 -4.79 36.85 12.27
N ILE A 193 -5.10 36.78 10.97
CA ILE A 193 -4.83 37.86 9.99
C ILE A 193 -6.07 38.77 9.82
N VAL A 194 -7.28 38.31 10.08
CA VAL A 194 -8.52 39.06 9.99
C VAL A 194 -8.83 39.76 11.31
#